data_7565088623ab74dbdc62804a71583a0a
#
_entry.id   7565088623ab74dbdc62804a71583a0a
#
_cell.length_a   1.000
_cell.length_b   1.000
_cell.length_c   1.000
_cell.angle_alpha   90.00
_cell.angle_beta   90.00
_cell.angle_gamma   90.00
#
_symmetry.space_group_name_H-M   'P 1'
#
loop_
_entity.id
_entity.type
_entity.pdbx_description
1 polymer ?
#
loop_
_entity_poly.entity_id
_entity_poly.type
_entity_poly.pdbx_seq_one_letter_code
_entity_poly.pdbx_strand_id
1 'polypeptide(L)'
;MEIVGSEAKRHFNLKEAEEFREKFFLRKRLFETSDMHFNIYCIAAGQENPLHRHPDSDEILYFVEGTGECVCGDETYDVKTGDLVFVPKDVPHAIRNTHESDNMVCILAQSPLPCVHVAVNRKPIS
;
A
#
# COMPACT_ATOMS: atom_id res chain seq x y z
N MET A 1 2.79 -12.77 -1.52
CA MET A 1 3.47 -11.52 -1.84
C MET A 1 4.83 -11.79 -2.44
N GLU A 2 5.13 -11.11 -3.52
CA GLU A 2 6.38 -11.27 -4.22
C GLU A 2 7.46 -10.39 -3.57
N ILE A 3 8.65 -10.93 -3.39
CA ILE A 3 9.77 -10.19 -2.81
C ILE A 3 10.81 -9.97 -3.88
N VAL A 4 11.11 -8.71 -4.16
CA VAL A 4 12.20 -8.31 -5.03
C VAL A 4 13.38 -8.01 -4.12
N GLY A 5 14.38 -8.88 -4.17
CA GLY A 5 15.37 -9.00 -3.13
C GLY A 5 16.25 -7.81 -2.88
N SER A 6 16.33 -7.41 -1.63
CA SER A 6 17.26 -6.39 -1.14
C SER A 6 18.71 -6.84 -1.27
N GLU A 7 18.97 -8.14 -1.25
CA GLU A 7 20.32 -8.68 -1.42
C GLU A 7 20.74 -8.68 -2.87
N ALA A 8 19.79 -8.90 -3.77
CA ALA A 8 20.08 -9.03 -5.19
C ALA A 8 20.07 -7.71 -5.92
N LYS A 9 19.34 -6.71 -5.43
CA LYS A 9 19.15 -5.46 -6.17
C LYS A 9 18.99 -4.29 -5.21
N ARG A 10 19.81 -3.28 -5.40
CA ARG A 10 19.83 -2.07 -4.58
C ARG A 10 19.35 -0.83 -5.32
N HIS A 11 19.09 -0.96 -6.60
CA HIS A 11 18.71 0.15 -7.45
C HIS A 11 17.64 -0.27 -8.43
N PHE A 12 16.54 0.46 -8.43
CA PHE A 12 15.45 0.31 -9.38
C PHE A 12 15.07 1.65 -9.95
N ASN A 13 14.60 1.61 -11.17
CA ASN A 13 13.67 2.65 -11.60
C ASN A 13 12.27 2.15 -11.22
N LEU A 14 11.43 3.02 -10.70
CA LEU A 14 10.10 2.63 -10.23
C LEU A 14 9.27 1.96 -11.33
N LYS A 15 9.42 2.39 -12.57
CA LYS A 15 8.69 1.80 -13.70
C LYS A 15 9.04 0.32 -13.93
N GLU A 16 10.26 -0.10 -13.59
CA GLU A 16 10.64 -1.51 -13.68
C GLU A 16 9.89 -2.37 -12.67
N ALA A 17 9.51 -1.78 -11.53
CA ALA A 17 8.84 -2.49 -10.47
C ALA A 17 7.32 -2.58 -10.67
N GLU A 18 6.76 -1.72 -11.51
CA GLU A 18 5.32 -1.68 -11.74
C GLU A 18 4.82 -2.91 -12.47
N GLU A 19 3.73 -3.47 -11.96
CA GLU A 19 3.06 -4.61 -12.57
C GLU A 19 1.61 -4.60 -12.10
N PHE A 20 0.66 -4.72 -13.02
CA PHE A 20 -0.76 -4.70 -12.69
C PHE A 20 -1.39 -6.04 -13.00
N ARG A 21 -2.30 -6.50 -12.15
CA ARG A 21 -2.99 -7.78 -12.29
C ARG A 21 -4.48 -7.56 -12.46
N GLU A 22 -5.15 -8.49 -13.13
CA GLU A 22 -6.57 -8.34 -13.44
C GLU A 22 -7.50 -8.45 -12.24
N LYS A 23 -7.22 -9.36 -11.32
CA LYS A 23 -8.16 -9.66 -10.22
C LYS A 23 -7.88 -8.92 -8.94
N PHE A 24 -6.62 -8.77 -8.59
CA PHE A 24 -6.20 -8.22 -7.31
C PHE A 24 -5.10 -7.21 -7.52
N PHE A 25 -5.00 -6.25 -6.61
CA PHE A 25 -3.86 -5.35 -6.62
C PHE A 25 -2.57 -6.15 -6.40
N LEU A 26 -1.47 -5.62 -6.92
CA LEU A 26 -0.16 -6.21 -6.71
C LEU A 26 0.54 -5.53 -5.54
N ARG A 27 1.09 -6.34 -4.65
CA ARG A 27 1.98 -5.88 -3.58
C ARG A 27 3.32 -6.57 -3.77
N LYS A 28 4.37 -5.77 -3.90
CA LYS A 28 5.71 -6.28 -4.14
C LYS A 28 6.68 -5.66 -3.15
N ARG A 29 7.55 -6.48 -2.56
CA ARG A 29 8.61 -6.00 -1.69
C ARG A 29 9.80 -5.57 -2.54
N LEU A 30 10.19 -4.28 -2.41
CA LEU A 30 11.32 -3.74 -3.14
C LEU A 30 12.60 -3.86 -2.33
N PHE A 31 12.55 -3.48 -1.06
CA PHE A 31 13.68 -3.57 -0.15
C PHE A 31 13.24 -4.11 1.20
N GLU A 32 14.16 -4.80 1.86
CA GLU A 32 13.92 -5.32 3.19
C GLU A 32 15.22 -5.25 3.99
N THR A 33 15.12 -4.73 5.20
CA THR A 33 16.21 -4.74 6.16
C THR A 33 15.72 -5.44 7.44
N SER A 34 16.57 -5.51 8.46
CA SER A 34 16.13 -6.05 9.76
C SER A 34 15.09 -5.15 10.44
N ASP A 35 14.98 -3.90 10.03
CA ASP A 35 14.14 -2.90 10.70
C ASP A 35 12.95 -2.42 9.89
N MET A 36 12.95 -2.62 8.58
CA MET A 36 11.91 -2.06 7.73
C MET A 36 11.66 -2.86 6.46
N HIS A 37 10.45 -2.69 5.94
CA HIS A 37 10.06 -3.10 4.58
C HIS A 37 9.80 -1.86 3.74
N PHE A 38 10.15 -1.92 2.46
CA PHE A 38 9.79 -0.90 1.47
C PHE A 38 9.11 -1.59 0.30
N ASN A 39 7.84 -1.26 0.09
CA ASN A 39 6.97 -1.96 -0.85
C ASN A 39 6.42 -1.02 -1.93
N ILE A 40 5.97 -1.62 -3.02
CA ILE A 40 5.15 -0.95 -4.01
C ILE A 40 3.78 -1.63 -4.08
N TYR A 41 2.72 -0.83 -4.17
CA TYR A 41 1.38 -1.28 -4.48
C TYR A 41 1.02 -0.78 -5.87
N CYS A 42 0.60 -1.71 -6.75
CA CYS A 42 0.09 -1.38 -8.07
C CYS A 42 -1.39 -1.76 -8.07
N ILE A 43 -2.24 -0.76 -8.12
CA ILE A 43 -3.67 -0.92 -7.92
C ILE A 43 -4.39 -0.49 -9.20
N ALA A 44 -4.86 -1.45 -9.96
CA ALA A 44 -5.58 -1.17 -11.20
C ALA A 44 -6.96 -0.59 -10.90
N ALA A 45 -7.58 0.00 -11.91
CA ALA A 45 -8.91 0.60 -11.78
C ALA A 45 -9.90 -0.34 -11.10
N GLY A 46 -10.59 0.15 -10.10
CA GLY A 46 -11.60 -0.61 -9.35
C GLY A 46 -11.07 -1.58 -8.30
N GLN A 47 -9.75 -1.74 -8.21
CA GLN A 47 -9.15 -2.62 -7.20
C GLN A 47 -8.95 -1.89 -5.88
N GLU A 48 -8.72 -2.66 -4.84
CA GLU A 48 -8.44 -2.11 -3.52
C GLU A 48 -7.46 -2.98 -2.74
N ASN A 49 -6.75 -2.35 -1.82
CA ASN A 49 -6.08 -3.02 -0.71
C ASN A 49 -7.06 -2.94 0.46
N PRO A 50 -7.70 -4.05 0.84
CA PRO A 50 -8.80 -4.04 1.81
C PRO A 50 -8.39 -3.57 3.20
N LEU A 51 -9.37 -3.21 4.00
CA LEU A 51 -9.16 -2.72 5.35
C LEU A 51 -8.36 -3.71 6.20
N HIS A 52 -7.27 -3.26 6.77
CA HIS A 52 -6.38 -4.06 7.60
C HIS A 52 -5.61 -3.14 8.55
N ARG A 53 -4.92 -3.75 9.50
CA ARG A 53 -4.08 -3.01 10.46
C ARG A 53 -2.76 -3.74 10.66
N HIS A 54 -1.76 -3.00 11.08
CA HIS A 54 -0.45 -3.54 11.47
C HIS A 54 -0.22 -3.20 12.94
N PRO A 55 -0.42 -4.16 13.86
CA PRO A 55 -0.41 -3.87 15.30
C PRO A 55 0.83 -3.15 15.82
N ASP A 56 1.99 -3.49 15.29
CA ASP A 56 3.25 -3.01 15.84
C ASP A 56 4.09 -2.16 14.88
N SER A 57 3.57 -1.86 13.70
CA SER A 57 4.33 -1.14 12.66
C SER A 57 3.63 0.14 12.24
N ASP A 58 4.40 1.19 12.12
CA ASP A 58 3.98 2.41 11.43
C ASP A 58 4.12 2.22 9.93
N GLU A 59 3.38 3.00 9.16
CA GLU A 59 3.46 2.95 7.71
C GLU A 59 3.41 4.36 7.14
N ILE A 60 4.26 4.63 6.15
CA ILE A 60 4.23 5.89 5.41
C ILE A 60 3.95 5.55 3.96
N LEU A 61 2.90 6.16 3.42
CA LEU A 61 2.45 5.97 2.04
C LEU A 61 2.77 7.20 1.21
N TYR A 62 3.29 6.98 0.01
CA TYR A 62 3.50 8.03 -0.97
C TYR A 62 2.81 7.62 -2.28
N PHE A 63 1.82 8.40 -2.69
CA PHE A 63 1.04 8.14 -3.90
C PHE A 63 1.77 8.73 -5.10
N VAL A 64 2.35 7.86 -5.90
CA VAL A 64 3.23 8.26 -7.01
C VAL A 64 2.44 8.56 -8.27
N GLU A 65 1.35 7.85 -8.49
CA GLU A 65 0.56 7.95 -9.72
C GLU A 65 -0.89 7.63 -9.43
N GLY A 66 -1.78 8.35 -10.08
CA GLY A 66 -3.21 8.06 -10.04
C GLY A 66 -3.94 8.80 -8.93
N THR A 67 -5.22 8.49 -8.81
CA THR A 67 -6.12 9.08 -7.83
C THR A 67 -6.95 7.99 -7.18
N GLY A 68 -7.43 8.24 -5.98
CA GLY A 68 -8.28 7.28 -5.29
C GLY A 68 -8.62 7.74 -3.89
N GLU A 69 -8.91 6.77 -3.02
CA GLU A 69 -9.23 7.02 -1.63
C GLU A 69 -8.29 6.25 -0.71
N CYS A 70 -7.90 6.88 0.39
CA CYS A 70 -7.15 6.23 1.45
C CYS A 70 -7.94 6.37 2.75
N VAL A 71 -8.37 5.24 3.29
CA VAL A 71 -9.04 5.19 4.60
C VAL A 71 -7.95 5.04 5.66
N CYS A 72 -8.00 5.88 6.67
CA CYS A 72 -7.05 5.81 7.79
C CYS A 72 -7.82 6.10 9.09
N GLY A 73 -8.12 5.06 9.86
CA GLY A 73 -8.96 5.18 11.03
C GLY A 73 -10.35 5.67 10.69
N ASP A 74 -10.74 6.77 11.28
CA ASP A 74 -12.06 7.38 11.06
C ASP A 74 -12.10 8.34 9.88
N GLU A 75 -10.98 8.57 9.23
CA GLU A 75 -10.89 9.53 8.13
C GLU A 75 -10.72 8.83 6.79
N THR A 76 -11.26 9.46 5.75
CA THR A 76 -11.07 9.03 4.38
C THR A 76 -10.53 10.22 3.60
N TYR A 77 -9.38 10.05 2.98
CA TYR A 77 -8.75 11.08 2.20
C TYR A 77 -8.92 10.79 0.71
N ASP A 78 -9.27 11.81 -0.05
CA ASP A 78 -9.11 11.74 -1.50
C ASP A 78 -7.64 11.97 -1.79
N VAL A 79 -7.00 11.00 -2.40
CA VAL A 79 -5.55 11.07 -2.67
C VAL A 79 -5.27 11.17 -4.16
N LYS A 80 -4.18 11.83 -4.47
CA LYS A 80 -3.70 12.00 -5.84
C LYS A 80 -2.18 11.97 -5.86
N THR A 81 -1.62 11.99 -7.05
CA THR A 81 -0.18 12.00 -7.27
C THR A 81 0.50 13.07 -6.40
N GLY A 82 1.49 12.65 -5.64
CA GLY A 82 2.25 13.53 -4.76
C GLY A 82 1.78 13.55 -3.31
N ASP A 83 0.64 12.93 -3.01
CA ASP A 83 0.12 12.90 -1.64
C ASP A 83 0.87 11.92 -0.76
N LEU A 84 0.96 12.27 0.52
CA LEU A 84 1.58 11.44 1.55
C LEU A 84 0.55 11.15 2.64
N VAL A 85 0.55 9.93 3.16
CA VAL A 85 -0.30 9.57 4.29
C VAL A 85 0.53 8.81 5.31
N PHE A 86 0.42 9.20 6.57
CA PHE A 86 1.03 8.46 7.68
C PHE A 86 -0.04 7.62 8.36
N VAL A 87 0.23 6.32 8.50
CA VAL A 87 -0.64 5.37 9.19
C VAL A 87 0.07 4.92 10.46
N PRO A 88 -0.38 5.40 11.64
CA PRO A 88 0.21 4.97 12.90
C PRO A 88 -0.03 3.48 13.17
N LYS A 89 0.75 2.93 14.09
CA LYS A 89 0.59 1.54 14.55
C LYS A 89 -0.85 1.23 14.87
N ASP A 90 -1.30 0.06 14.42
CA ASP A 90 -2.60 -0.52 14.74
C ASP A 90 -3.82 0.22 14.18
N VAL A 91 -3.62 1.28 13.41
CA VAL A 91 -4.74 2.02 12.82
C VAL A 91 -5.24 1.30 11.57
N PRO A 92 -6.54 0.94 11.52
CA PRO A 92 -7.11 0.31 10.33
C PRO A 92 -7.03 1.24 9.12
N HIS A 93 -6.62 0.70 8.00
CA HIS A 93 -6.48 1.49 6.77
C HIS A 93 -6.77 0.66 5.53
N ALA A 94 -7.08 1.36 4.45
CA ALA A 94 -7.37 0.77 3.15
C ALA A 94 -7.01 1.77 2.06
N ILE A 95 -6.73 1.25 0.87
CA ILE A 95 -6.50 2.07 -0.31
C ILE A 95 -7.43 1.57 -1.41
N ARG A 96 -8.15 2.47 -2.05
CA ARG A 96 -9.08 2.13 -3.12
C ARG A 96 -8.79 2.95 -4.36
N ASN A 97 -8.67 2.27 -5.48
CA ASN A 97 -8.62 2.94 -6.78
C ASN A 97 -10.05 3.08 -7.28
N THR A 98 -10.59 4.28 -7.13
CA THR A 98 -11.98 4.57 -7.51
C THR A 98 -12.11 5.06 -8.94
N HIS A 99 -11.02 5.16 -9.66
CA HIS A 99 -11.04 5.60 -11.05
C HIS A 99 -11.58 4.49 -11.97
N GLU A 100 -12.21 4.87 -13.06
CA GLU A 100 -12.80 3.93 -14.00
C GLU A 100 -11.78 3.23 -14.88
N SER A 101 -10.67 3.87 -15.16
CA SER A 101 -9.71 3.35 -16.15
C SER A 101 -8.24 3.49 -15.75
N ASP A 102 -7.89 4.45 -14.89
CA ASP A 102 -6.50 4.74 -14.58
C ASP A 102 -5.94 3.88 -13.47
N ASN A 103 -4.68 3.55 -13.59
CA ASN A 103 -3.94 2.82 -12.58
C ASN A 103 -3.48 3.74 -11.46
N MET A 104 -3.24 3.17 -10.29
CA MET A 104 -2.71 3.86 -9.12
C MET A 104 -1.44 3.14 -8.67
N VAL A 105 -0.41 3.92 -8.34
CA VAL A 105 0.84 3.39 -7.81
C VAL A 105 1.17 4.10 -6.50
N CYS A 106 1.44 3.30 -5.48
CA CYS A 106 1.80 3.79 -4.15
C CYS A 106 3.06 3.06 -3.69
N ILE A 107 4.01 3.80 -3.14
CA ILE A 107 5.18 3.21 -2.49
C ILE A 107 5.06 3.48 -0.99
N LEU A 108 5.63 2.58 -0.18
CA LEU A 108 5.42 2.67 1.26
C LEU A 108 6.57 2.04 2.04
N ALA A 109 6.79 2.60 3.22
CA ALA A 109 7.73 2.06 4.21
C ALA A 109 6.96 1.58 5.43
N GLN A 110 7.38 0.46 5.99
CA GLN A 110 6.80 -0.13 7.20
C GLN A 110 7.91 -0.41 8.20
N SER A 111 7.73 0.01 9.44
CA SER A 111 8.73 -0.15 10.50
C SER A 111 8.09 0.08 11.87
N PRO A 112 8.56 -0.60 12.94
CA PRO A 112 9.54 -1.67 12.97
C PRO A 112 8.97 -3.00 12.48
N LEU A 113 9.81 -4.00 12.44
CA LEU A 113 9.44 -5.38 12.09
C LEU A 113 9.33 -6.23 13.36
N PRO A 114 8.54 -7.33 13.32
CA PRO A 114 7.78 -7.81 12.17
C PRO A 114 6.57 -6.93 11.87
N CYS A 115 6.24 -6.81 10.59
CA CYS A 115 5.04 -6.12 10.16
C CYS A 115 3.94 -7.16 9.93
N VAL A 116 3.10 -7.33 10.92
CA VAL A 116 2.01 -8.31 10.89
C VAL A 116 0.79 -7.68 10.22
N HIS A 117 0.15 -8.43 9.35
CA HIS A 117 -1.06 -8.00 8.66
C HIS A 117 -2.27 -8.65 9.30
N VAL A 118 -3.18 -7.85 9.82
CA VAL A 118 -4.44 -8.32 10.40
C VAL A 118 -5.61 -7.74 9.62
N ALA A 119 -6.39 -8.60 9.00
CA ALA A 119 -7.56 -8.17 8.26
C ALA A 119 -8.61 -7.61 9.22
N VAL A 120 -9.28 -6.54 8.81
CA VAL A 120 -10.35 -5.94 9.59
C VAL A 120 -11.65 -6.11 8.84
N ASN A 121 -12.58 -6.86 9.44
CA ASN A 121 -13.88 -7.07 8.85
C ASN A 121 -14.80 -5.92 9.25
N ARG A 122 -15.23 -5.16 8.26
CA ARG A 122 -16.24 -4.15 8.50
C ARG A 122 -17.59 -4.79 8.21
N LYS A 123 -18.43 -4.91 9.23
CA LYS A 123 -19.80 -5.37 9.02
C LYS A 123 -20.56 -4.30 8.24
N PRO A 124 -21.36 -4.70 7.24
CA PRO A 124 -22.23 -3.73 6.58
C PRO A 124 -23.11 -3.06 7.61
N ILE A 125 -23.32 -1.79 7.45
CA ILE A 125 -24.29 -1.07 8.26
C ILE A 125 -25.68 -1.50 7.76
N SER A 126 -26.41 -2.16 8.62
CA SER A 126 -27.75 -2.58 8.29
C SER A 126 -28.74 -1.53 8.70
#